data_58002098864ba34bee508f9002ab338a
#
_entry.id   58002098864ba34bee508f9002ab338a
#
_cell.length_a   1.000
_cell.length_b   1.000
_cell.length_c   1.000
_cell.angle_alpha   90.00
_cell.angle_beta   90.00
_cell.angle_gamma   90.00
#
_symmetry.space_group_name_H-M   'P 1'
#
loop_
_entity.id
_entity.type
_entity.pdbx_description
1 polymer ?
#
loop_
_entity_poly.entity_id
_entity_poly.type
_entity_poly.pdbx_seq_one_letter_code
_entity_poly.pdbx_strand_id
1 'polypeptide(L)'
;MDLTYGNNGYLVSLLQYALQRAGLDAGNPDGIFGRRTAKALMRFQREQGLAADGIAGKLTWAALYPYITGYTLHRAGPEKTVIVPLDLNVVTDALPCSHLLTCLMLKGLTMQYPFLSVREIGRSVMGRPIQAISLGKGEDQIGYVGPHHADEGNIVIRMLRFLERYAATYVSDGSMDGVSATELYEAVTLHMVPLVNPDGVDLVTGALDPMDSFYVQAQALAAHYPAIVFPDAWRGNISGVDLSLQYPTGWQEARRIRFALGFSRPGPRDYVGSEPLIAPESRAIAKWTRDRGLSLLLSHDAGYTDWFRSKWGRDGITLKGEGEDILPILARSAPISP
;
A
#
# COMPACT_ATOMS: atom_id res chain seq x y z
N MET A 1 2.68 16.26 -14.47
CA MET A 1 3.69 17.13 -13.86
C MET A 1 5.02 16.83 -14.52
N ASP A 2 5.70 17.81 -15.05
CA ASP A 2 6.97 17.62 -15.73
C ASP A 2 8.11 17.79 -14.72
N LEU A 3 9.10 16.88 -14.74
CA LEU A 3 10.28 16.95 -13.91
C LEU A 3 11.49 17.33 -14.73
N THR A 4 12.29 18.27 -14.20
CA THR A 4 13.50 18.79 -14.85
C THR A 4 14.66 18.83 -13.86
N TYR A 5 15.85 19.09 -14.39
CA TYR A 5 17.05 19.36 -13.59
C TYR A 5 16.76 20.41 -12.48
N GLY A 6 17.15 20.10 -11.25
CA GLY A 6 16.93 20.93 -10.08
C GLY A 6 15.64 20.63 -9.30
N ASN A 7 14.71 19.85 -9.86
CA ASN A 7 13.57 19.37 -9.08
C ASN A 7 14.00 18.38 -8.00
N ASN A 8 13.18 18.24 -6.97
CA ASN A 8 13.38 17.27 -5.88
C ASN A 8 12.05 16.66 -5.42
N GLY A 9 12.15 15.63 -4.59
CA GLY A 9 11.01 14.95 -3.97
C GLY A 9 10.74 13.57 -4.51
N TYR A 10 9.65 12.95 -4.01
CA TYR A 10 9.31 11.55 -4.25
C TYR A 10 9.20 11.17 -5.73
N LEU A 11 8.61 12.02 -6.56
CA LEU A 11 8.49 11.75 -8.00
C LEU A 11 9.86 11.69 -8.71
N VAL A 12 10.86 12.42 -8.20
CA VAL A 12 12.23 12.30 -8.71
C VAL A 12 12.84 10.96 -8.31
N SER A 13 12.62 10.50 -7.08
CA SER A 13 13.04 9.15 -6.66
C SER A 13 12.40 8.07 -7.54
N LEU A 14 11.11 8.20 -7.86
CA LEU A 14 10.40 7.28 -8.75
C LEU A 14 10.98 7.31 -10.18
N LEU A 15 11.33 8.49 -10.70
CA LEU A 15 12.01 8.65 -11.99
C LEU A 15 13.37 7.94 -12.01
N GLN A 16 14.19 8.18 -10.99
CA GLN A 16 15.51 7.55 -10.84
C GLN A 16 15.40 6.03 -10.77
N TYR A 17 14.47 5.52 -9.98
CA TYR A 17 14.16 4.09 -9.88
C TYR A 17 13.76 3.49 -11.24
N ALA A 18 12.85 4.13 -11.97
CA ALA A 18 12.42 3.65 -13.28
C ALA A 18 13.58 3.63 -14.31
N LEU A 19 14.42 4.65 -14.31
CA LEU A 19 15.61 4.72 -15.17
C LEU A 19 16.63 3.62 -14.84
N GLN A 20 16.85 3.31 -13.53
CA GLN A 20 17.70 2.19 -13.12
C GLN A 20 17.16 0.85 -13.64
N ARG A 21 15.85 0.63 -13.52
CA ARG A 21 15.22 -0.60 -14.03
C ARG A 21 15.26 -0.69 -15.56
N ALA A 22 15.35 0.45 -16.24
CA ALA A 22 15.63 0.50 -17.69
C ALA A 22 17.12 0.26 -18.04
N GLY A 23 17.97 -0.06 -17.05
CA GLY A 23 19.40 -0.32 -17.24
C GLY A 23 20.27 0.94 -17.33
N LEU A 24 19.77 2.09 -16.87
CA LEU A 24 20.47 3.37 -16.94
C LEU A 24 20.95 3.85 -15.57
N ASP A 25 22.15 4.40 -15.51
CA ASP A 25 22.73 4.90 -14.28
C ASP A 25 22.21 6.31 -13.95
N ALA A 26 21.10 6.37 -13.22
CA ALA A 26 20.45 7.59 -12.75
C ALA A 26 20.94 8.08 -11.37
N GLY A 27 21.85 7.36 -10.73
CA GLY A 27 22.20 7.54 -9.30
C GLY A 27 21.21 6.81 -8.38
N ASN A 28 21.45 6.85 -7.07
CA ASN A 28 20.48 6.33 -6.11
C ASN A 28 19.14 7.07 -6.23
N PRO A 29 18.02 6.44 -5.91
CA PRO A 29 16.71 7.10 -5.86
C PRO A 29 16.59 8.05 -4.64
N ASP A 30 17.45 9.05 -4.60
CA ASP A 30 17.58 10.02 -3.51
C ASP A 30 16.59 11.20 -3.60
N GLY A 31 15.83 11.27 -4.69
CA GLY A 31 14.86 12.34 -4.93
C GLY A 31 15.49 13.66 -5.37
N ILE A 32 16.76 13.69 -5.80
CA ILE A 32 17.43 14.89 -6.27
C ILE A 32 17.69 14.77 -7.78
N PHE A 33 17.03 15.59 -8.59
CA PHE A 33 17.21 15.62 -10.04
C PHE A 33 18.53 16.35 -10.39
N GLY A 34 19.63 15.64 -10.22
CA GLY A 34 20.97 16.12 -10.51
C GLY A 34 21.44 15.81 -11.92
N ARG A 35 22.73 16.11 -12.21
CA ARG A 35 23.36 15.89 -13.53
C ARG A 35 23.31 14.41 -13.98
N ARG A 36 23.45 13.47 -13.02
CA ARG A 36 23.43 12.03 -13.30
C ARG A 36 22.06 11.59 -13.77
N THR A 37 21.00 12.00 -13.08
CA THR A 37 19.61 11.77 -13.46
C THR A 37 19.28 12.38 -14.81
N ALA A 38 19.69 13.65 -15.06
CA ALA A 38 19.47 14.31 -16.35
C ALA A 38 20.13 13.57 -17.52
N LYS A 39 21.39 13.10 -17.33
CA LYS A 39 22.12 12.36 -18.35
C LYS A 39 21.44 11.00 -18.66
N ALA A 40 21.02 10.30 -17.63
CA ALA A 40 20.29 9.02 -17.76
C ALA A 40 18.96 9.24 -18.49
N LEU A 41 18.20 10.27 -18.11
CA LEU A 41 16.92 10.59 -18.72
C LEU A 41 17.07 10.91 -20.22
N MET A 42 18.00 11.79 -20.59
CA MET A 42 18.25 12.12 -22.01
C MET A 42 18.71 10.89 -22.82
N ARG A 43 19.46 9.99 -22.20
CA ARG A 43 19.83 8.72 -22.84
C ARG A 43 18.63 7.83 -23.04
N PHE A 44 17.79 7.64 -22.03
CA PHE A 44 16.53 6.92 -22.10
C PHE A 44 15.64 7.47 -23.22
N GLN A 45 15.43 8.78 -23.26
CA GLN A 45 14.61 9.43 -24.27
C GLN A 45 15.11 9.11 -25.70
N ARG A 46 16.44 9.18 -25.94
CA ARG A 46 17.02 8.79 -27.24
C ARG A 46 16.77 7.32 -27.58
N GLU A 47 16.98 6.43 -26.63
CA GLU A 47 16.78 4.99 -26.81
C GLU A 47 15.29 4.65 -27.11
N GLN A 48 14.36 5.45 -26.60
CA GLN A 48 12.93 5.33 -26.83
C GLN A 48 12.41 6.14 -28.05
N GLY A 49 13.30 6.81 -28.79
CA GLY A 49 12.91 7.63 -29.95
C GLY A 49 12.15 8.91 -29.57
N LEU A 50 12.29 9.37 -28.32
CA LEU A 50 11.71 10.63 -27.82
C LEU A 50 12.68 11.80 -27.98
N ALA A 51 12.15 13.03 -27.91
CA ALA A 51 13.00 14.21 -27.81
C ALA A 51 13.87 14.13 -26.54
N ALA A 52 15.19 14.20 -26.70
CA ALA A 52 16.14 14.09 -25.59
C ALA A 52 16.36 15.45 -24.91
N ASP A 53 15.28 16.03 -24.38
CA ASP A 53 15.23 17.36 -23.79
C ASP A 53 15.57 17.37 -22.28
N GLY A 54 15.68 16.19 -21.68
CA GLY A 54 15.93 16.04 -20.24
C GLY A 54 14.72 16.41 -19.36
N ILE A 55 13.51 16.41 -19.95
CA ILE A 55 12.25 16.70 -19.26
C ILE A 55 11.45 15.39 -19.14
N ALA A 56 11.17 14.94 -17.93
CA ALA A 56 10.29 13.81 -17.72
C ALA A 56 8.82 14.23 -17.81
N GLY A 57 8.36 14.48 -19.03
CA GLY A 57 6.98 14.81 -19.37
C GLY A 57 6.13 13.57 -19.64
N LYS A 58 4.88 13.79 -20.10
CA LYS A 58 3.86 12.74 -20.31
C LYS A 58 4.35 11.57 -21.16
N LEU A 59 5.04 11.82 -22.27
CA LEU A 59 5.54 10.77 -23.16
C LEU A 59 6.67 9.97 -22.50
N THR A 60 7.56 10.64 -21.80
CA THR A 60 8.65 10.00 -21.05
C THR A 60 8.11 9.09 -19.95
N TRP A 61 7.13 9.57 -19.16
CA TRP A 61 6.48 8.75 -18.15
C TRP A 61 5.73 7.55 -18.75
N ALA A 62 5.08 7.71 -19.90
CA ALA A 62 4.45 6.60 -20.60
C ALA A 62 5.46 5.52 -21.02
N ALA A 63 6.65 5.93 -21.47
CA ALA A 63 7.74 5.02 -21.84
C ALA A 63 8.40 4.36 -20.61
N LEU A 64 8.45 5.05 -19.46
CA LEU A 64 8.99 4.54 -18.19
C LEU A 64 8.00 3.62 -17.44
N TYR A 65 6.70 3.74 -17.70
CA TYR A 65 5.66 2.99 -17.01
C TYR A 65 5.90 1.47 -16.95
N PRO A 66 6.33 0.80 -18.04
CA PRO A 66 6.65 -0.64 -18.02
C PRO A 66 7.72 -1.01 -16.98
N TYR A 67 8.71 -0.17 -16.81
CA TYR A 67 9.81 -0.42 -15.85
C TYR A 67 9.38 -0.26 -14.39
N ILE A 68 8.30 0.47 -14.14
CA ILE A 68 7.72 0.59 -12.79
C ILE A 68 6.76 -0.57 -12.51
N THR A 69 5.96 -0.96 -13.48
CA THR A 69 4.87 -1.92 -13.32
C THR A 69 5.23 -3.36 -13.68
N GLY A 70 6.39 -3.58 -14.32
CA GLY A 70 6.89 -4.90 -14.68
C GLY A 70 6.22 -5.53 -15.92
N TYR A 71 5.46 -4.76 -16.71
CA TYR A 71 4.87 -5.26 -17.95
C TYR A 71 4.79 -4.19 -19.05
N THR A 72 4.72 -4.62 -20.30
CA THR A 72 4.40 -3.77 -21.44
C THR A 72 3.19 -4.29 -22.21
N LEU A 73 2.55 -3.41 -22.98
CA LEU A 73 1.40 -3.74 -23.81
C LEU A 73 1.84 -3.75 -25.29
N HIS A 74 1.70 -4.89 -25.94
CA HIS A 74 1.92 -5.01 -27.37
C HIS A 74 0.61 -5.14 -28.15
N ARG A 75 0.45 -4.35 -29.22
CA ARG A 75 -0.64 -4.53 -30.17
C ARG A 75 -0.31 -5.69 -31.11
N ALA A 76 -1.04 -6.79 -30.97
CA ALA A 76 -0.93 -7.97 -31.86
C ALA A 76 -2.02 -7.97 -32.91
N GLY A 77 -2.36 -6.79 -33.48
CA GLY A 77 -3.41 -6.60 -34.48
C GLY A 77 -4.37 -5.45 -34.13
N PRO A 78 -5.36 -5.14 -34.98
CA PRO A 78 -6.23 -3.97 -34.80
C PRO A 78 -7.10 -4.02 -33.52
N GLU A 79 -7.40 -5.22 -32.99
CA GLU A 79 -8.27 -5.38 -31.81
C GLU A 79 -7.63 -6.17 -30.65
N LYS A 80 -6.39 -6.67 -30.82
CA LYS A 80 -5.75 -7.51 -29.81
C LYS A 80 -4.55 -6.82 -29.17
N THR A 81 -4.67 -6.52 -27.88
CA THR A 81 -3.55 -6.12 -27.03
C THR A 81 -3.05 -7.34 -26.25
N VAL A 82 -1.75 -7.59 -26.29
CA VAL A 82 -1.10 -8.66 -25.53
C VAL A 82 -0.28 -8.02 -24.42
N ILE A 83 -0.43 -8.55 -23.20
CA ILE A 83 0.39 -8.18 -22.05
C ILE A 83 1.67 -9.00 -22.14
N VAL A 84 2.81 -8.33 -22.12
CA VAL A 84 4.12 -8.97 -22.08
C VAL A 84 4.76 -8.63 -20.75
N PRO A 85 4.88 -9.58 -19.81
CA PRO A 85 5.64 -9.37 -18.58
C PRO A 85 7.09 -9.04 -18.92
N LEU A 86 7.65 -8.07 -18.21
CA LEU A 86 9.10 -7.89 -18.13
C LEU A 86 9.60 -8.87 -17.05
N ASP A 87 10.81 -9.37 -17.22
CA ASP A 87 11.45 -10.20 -16.16
C ASP A 87 11.93 -9.29 -15.01
N LEU A 88 10.93 -8.70 -14.32
CA LEU A 88 11.12 -7.73 -13.25
C LEU A 88 10.06 -7.98 -12.18
N ASN A 89 10.48 -8.08 -10.92
CA ASN A 89 9.54 -8.07 -9.80
C ASN A 89 8.72 -6.78 -9.81
N VAL A 90 7.42 -6.89 -9.60
CA VAL A 90 6.52 -5.73 -9.52
C VAL A 90 6.67 -5.01 -8.19
N VAL A 91 6.77 -5.80 -7.10
CA VAL A 91 6.89 -5.25 -5.76
C VAL A 91 8.32 -4.85 -5.45
N THR A 92 8.50 -3.62 -4.96
CA THR A 92 9.82 -3.05 -4.65
C THR A 92 9.84 -2.40 -3.26
N ASP A 93 11.00 -2.47 -2.60
CA ASP A 93 11.37 -1.71 -1.41
C ASP A 93 12.49 -0.70 -1.69
N ALA A 94 12.86 -0.53 -2.96
CA ALA A 94 13.85 0.47 -3.35
C ALA A 94 13.39 1.91 -3.13
N LEU A 95 12.08 2.10 -2.91
CA LEU A 95 11.45 3.38 -2.58
C LEU A 95 10.62 3.24 -1.31
N PRO A 96 10.48 4.31 -0.51
CA PRO A 96 9.51 4.34 0.57
C PRO A 96 8.09 4.05 0.05
N CYS A 97 7.28 3.37 0.85
CA CYS A 97 5.88 3.14 0.52
C CYS A 97 5.15 4.47 0.26
N SER A 98 4.29 4.50 -0.75
CA SER A 98 3.36 5.62 -0.98
C SER A 98 2.08 5.12 -1.59
N HIS A 99 1.03 5.94 -1.56
CA HIS A 99 -0.22 5.64 -2.25
C HIS A 99 0.01 5.41 -3.76
N LEU A 100 0.78 6.30 -4.42
CA LEU A 100 1.08 6.16 -5.85
C LEU A 100 1.81 4.84 -6.15
N LEU A 101 2.88 4.54 -5.41
CA LEU A 101 3.65 3.31 -5.61
C LEU A 101 2.78 2.07 -5.37
N THR A 102 1.97 2.06 -4.32
CA THR A 102 1.03 0.96 -4.03
C THR A 102 0.05 0.74 -5.18
N CYS A 103 -0.56 1.81 -5.72
CA CYS A 103 -1.44 1.71 -6.88
C CYS A 103 -0.74 1.15 -8.12
N LEU A 104 0.50 1.57 -8.39
CA LEU A 104 1.31 1.06 -9.50
C LEU A 104 1.66 -0.43 -9.33
N MET A 105 2.05 -0.85 -8.12
CA MET A 105 2.31 -2.25 -7.80
C MET A 105 1.04 -3.11 -7.94
N LEU A 106 -0.09 -2.69 -7.38
CA LEU A 106 -1.37 -3.40 -7.53
C LEU A 106 -1.77 -3.53 -9.01
N LYS A 107 -1.57 -2.47 -9.79
CA LYS A 107 -1.82 -2.50 -11.23
C LYS A 107 -0.89 -3.46 -11.95
N GLY A 108 0.41 -3.43 -11.64
CA GLY A 108 1.40 -4.37 -12.20
C GLY A 108 1.04 -5.82 -11.88
N LEU A 109 0.74 -6.12 -10.61
CA LEU A 109 0.35 -7.46 -10.17
C LEU A 109 -0.90 -7.98 -10.89
N THR A 110 -1.95 -7.17 -11.03
CA THR A 110 -3.17 -7.60 -11.73
C THR A 110 -2.99 -7.78 -13.23
N MET A 111 -2.03 -7.09 -13.83
CA MET A 111 -1.70 -7.29 -15.23
C MET A 111 -0.82 -8.53 -15.45
N GLN A 112 0.11 -8.81 -14.53
CA GLN A 112 0.98 -9.99 -14.57
C GLN A 112 0.21 -11.26 -14.17
N TYR A 113 -0.72 -11.15 -13.21
CA TYR A 113 -1.53 -12.24 -12.67
C TYR A 113 -3.03 -11.93 -12.82
N PRO A 114 -3.65 -12.21 -13.98
CA PRO A 114 -5.05 -11.81 -14.28
C PRO A 114 -6.12 -12.46 -13.38
N PHE A 115 -5.77 -13.49 -12.62
CA PHE A 115 -6.65 -14.09 -11.62
C PHE A 115 -6.73 -13.29 -10.30
N LEU A 116 -5.86 -12.28 -10.11
CA LEU A 116 -6.00 -11.31 -9.02
C LEU A 116 -7.10 -10.32 -9.33
N SER A 117 -7.91 -9.98 -8.34
CA SER A 117 -8.96 -8.96 -8.49
C SER A 117 -8.75 -7.80 -7.53
N VAL A 118 -8.74 -6.57 -8.05
CA VAL A 118 -8.65 -5.35 -7.25
C VAL A 118 -9.98 -4.61 -7.26
N ARG A 119 -10.42 -4.14 -6.08
CA ARG A 119 -11.63 -3.32 -5.94
C ARG A 119 -11.37 -2.15 -5.01
N GLU A 120 -11.91 -0.98 -5.36
CA GLU A 120 -12.02 0.15 -4.43
C GLU A 120 -13.09 -0.17 -3.38
N ILE A 121 -12.74 -0.02 -2.11
CA ILE A 121 -13.63 -0.29 -0.97
C ILE A 121 -14.05 0.98 -0.23
N GLY A 122 -13.40 2.09 -0.52
CA GLY A 122 -13.68 3.41 0.03
C GLY A 122 -12.60 4.42 -0.35
N ARG A 123 -12.69 5.60 0.24
CA ARG A 123 -11.74 6.69 0.01
C ARG A 123 -11.27 7.28 1.32
N SER A 124 -10.03 7.78 1.31
CA SER A 124 -9.42 8.53 2.40
C SER A 124 -9.97 9.95 2.51
N VAL A 125 -9.49 10.71 3.50
CA VAL A 125 -9.82 12.13 3.65
C VAL A 125 -9.49 12.96 2.41
N MET A 126 -8.34 12.70 1.77
CA MET A 126 -7.95 13.37 0.51
C MET A 126 -8.63 12.80 -0.74
N GLY A 127 -9.58 11.86 -0.57
CA GLY A 127 -10.29 11.24 -1.68
C GLY A 127 -9.51 10.14 -2.40
N ARG A 128 -8.38 9.69 -1.88
CA ARG A 128 -7.57 8.62 -2.46
C ARG A 128 -8.26 7.27 -2.30
N PRO A 129 -8.27 6.40 -3.32
CA PRO A 129 -8.89 5.10 -3.23
C PRO A 129 -8.19 4.20 -2.21
N ILE A 130 -8.97 3.55 -1.36
CA ILE A 130 -8.55 2.42 -0.52
C ILE A 130 -8.93 1.16 -1.29
N GLN A 131 -7.95 0.31 -1.58
CA GLN A 131 -8.12 -0.83 -2.46
C GLN A 131 -7.95 -2.15 -1.73
N ALA A 132 -8.85 -3.09 -2.03
CA ALA A 132 -8.71 -4.49 -1.64
C ALA A 132 -8.30 -5.32 -2.85
N ILE A 133 -7.37 -6.26 -2.66
CA ILE A 133 -6.97 -7.24 -3.65
C ILE A 133 -7.28 -8.64 -3.16
N SER A 134 -7.74 -9.52 -4.05
CA SER A 134 -8.14 -10.88 -3.70
C SER A 134 -7.42 -11.92 -4.54
N LEU A 135 -7.05 -13.03 -3.90
CA LEU A 135 -6.37 -14.19 -4.48
C LEU A 135 -7.02 -15.47 -3.93
N GLY A 136 -7.31 -16.42 -4.80
CA GLY A 136 -7.96 -17.69 -4.47
C GLY A 136 -9.42 -17.75 -4.88
N LYS A 137 -10.00 -18.96 -4.82
CA LYS A 137 -11.40 -19.24 -5.16
C LYS A 137 -12.08 -20.16 -4.14
N GLY A 138 -11.40 -20.46 -3.03
CA GLY A 138 -11.93 -21.32 -1.97
C GLY A 138 -13.09 -20.68 -1.21
N GLU A 139 -13.84 -21.52 -0.51
CA GLU A 139 -14.98 -21.11 0.29
C GLU A 139 -14.57 -20.35 1.57
N ASP A 140 -13.39 -20.68 2.13
CA ASP A 140 -12.87 -20.00 3.31
C ASP A 140 -12.39 -18.58 2.95
N GLN A 141 -13.15 -17.60 3.44
CA GLN A 141 -12.91 -16.18 3.17
C GLN A 141 -12.04 -15.58 4.28
N ILE A 142 -10.76 -15.36 4.01
CA ILE A 142 -9.81 -14.81 4.98
C ILE A 142 -9.50 -13.35 4.63
N GLY A 143 -9.66 -12.47 5.61
CA GLY A 143 -9.27 -11.07 5.50
C GLY A 143 -7.85 -10.83 6.03
N TYR A 144 -7.02 -10.10 5.30
CA TYR A 144 -5.74 -9.60 5.78
C TYR A 144 -5.66 -8.08 5.58
N VAL A 145 -5.80 -7.35 6.68
CA VAL A 145 -5.82 -5.87 6.67
C VAL A 145 -4.49 -5.34 7.19
N GLY A 146 -3.89 -4.48 6.40
CA GLY A 146 -2.62 -3.83 6.67
C GLY A 146 -2.71 -2.81 7.80
N PRO A 147 -1.59 -2.13 8.08
CA PRO A 147 -1.47 -1.24 9.21
C PRO A 147 -2.39 -0.01 9.05
N HIS A 148 -2.94 0.42 10.17
CA HIS A 148 -3.72 1.65 10.29
C HIS A 148 -2.81 2.88 10.49
N HIS A 149 -1.59 2.67 11.00
CA HIS A 149 -0.65 3.73 11.28
C HIS A 149 0.15 4.15 10.04
N ALA A 150 0.39 5.45 9.95
CA ALA A 150 1.07 6.06 8.81
C ALA A 150 2.56 5.70 8.72
N ASP A 151 3.22 5.47 9.86
CA ASP A 151 4.64 5.13 9.97
C ASP A 151 4.98 3.65 9.70
N GLU A 152 3.98 2.83 9.38
CA GLU A 152 4.14 1.38 9.17
C GLU A 152 4.09 0.97 7.68
N GLY A 153 4.51 1.86 6.78
CA GLY A 153 4.47 1.63 5.31
C GLY A 153 5.30 0.44 4.83
N ASN A 154 6.31 0.00 5.57
CA ASN A 154 7.10 -1.20 5.29
C ASN A 154 6.25 -2.50 5.36
N ILE A 155 5.25 -2.54 6.22
CA ILE A 155 4.32 -3.68 6.31
C ILE A 155 3.52 -3.82 4.99
N VAL A 156 3.09 -2.69 4.39
CA VAL A 156 2.41 -2.68 3.09
C VAL A 156 3.24 -3.39 2.01
N ILE A 157 4.52 -3.06 1.94
CA ILE A 157 5.44 -3.68 0.96
C ILE A 157 5.57 -5.19 1.20
N ARG A 158 5.68 -5.62 2.46
CA ARG A 158 5.77 -7.06 2.81
C ARG A 158 4.51 -7.82 2.44
N MET A 159 3.34 -7.24 2.69
CA MET A 159 2.05 -7.81 2.28
C MET A 159 2.01 -8.02 0.77
N LEU A 160 2.42 -7.02 0.00
CA LEU A 160 2.44 -7.11 -1.46
C LEU A 160 3.48 -8.12 -1.97
N ARG A 161 4.65 -8.23 -1.31
CA ARG A 161 5.65 -9.28 -1.63
C ARG A 161 5.12 -10.69 -1.37
N PHE A 162 4.42 -10.88 -0.26
CA PHE A 162 3.76 -12.15 0.01
C PHE A 162 2.77 -12.48 -1.11
N LEU A 163 1.94 -11.51 -1.52
CA LEU A 163 0.98 -11.67 -2.60
C LEU A 163 1.65 -12.02 -3.94
N GLU A 164 2.73 -11.31 -4.31
CA GLU A 164 3.51 -11.57 -5.52
C GLU A 164 4.13 -12.97 -5.50
N ARG A 165 4.77 -13.35 -4.39
CA ARG A 165 5.34 -14.70 -4.19
C ARG A 165 4.26 -15.77 -4.34
N TYR A 166 3.12 -15.60 -3.69
CA TYR A 166 2.02 -16.56 -3.76
C TYR A 166 1.49 -16.69 -5.19
N ALA A 167 1.21 -15.58 -5.86
CA ALA A 167 0.72 -15.59 -7.23
C ALA A 167 1.73 -16.24 -8.22
N ALA A 168 3.02 -15.93 -8.08
CA ALA A 168 4.09 -16.53 -8.89
C ALA A 168 4.22 -18.05 -8.65
N THR A 169 4.15 -18.47 -7.38
CA THR A 169 4.23 -19.88 -6.99
C THR A 169 3.00 -20.66 -7.50
N TYR A 170 1.82 -20.06 -7.46
CA TYR A 170 0.61 -20.65 -8.02
C TYR A 170 0.73 -20.89 -9.56
N VAL A 171 1.25 -19.89 -10.31
CA VAL A 171 1.46 -20.03 -11.76
C VAL A 171 2.46 -21.13 -12.11
N SER A 172 3.46 -21.34 -11.26
CA SER A 172 4.48 -22.40 -11.47
C SER A 172 4.09 -23.76 -10.90
N ASP A 173 2.86 -23.91 -10.39
CA ASP A 173 2.38 -25.12 -9.68
C ASP A 173 3.34 -25.58 -8.57
N GLY A 174 3.88 -24.61 -7.86
CA GLY A 174 4.90 -24.80 -6.82
C GLY A 174 4.34 -24.83 -5.40
N SER A 175 5.29 -24.82 -4.45
CA SER A 175 4.98 -24.78 -3.02
C SER A 175 5.71 -23.63 -2.32
N MET A 176 5.08 -23.05 -1.32
CA MET A 176 5.66 -22.08 -0.39
C MET A 176 5.87 -22.78 0.95
N ASP A 177 7.13 -22.95 1.35
CA ASP A 177 7.49 -23.58 2.62
C ASP A 177 6.76 -24.92 2.90
N GLY A 178 6.60 -25.75 1.84
CA GLY A 178 5.94 -27.06 1.89
C GLY A 178 4.41 -27.00 1.68
N VAL A 179 3.80 -25.81 1.60
CA VAL A 179 2.36 -25.65 1.32
C VAL A 179 2.15 -25.50 -0.19
N SER A 180 1.37 -26.37 -0.81
CA SER A 180 1.01 -26.27 -2.23
C SER A 180 0.23 -24.98 -2.50
N ALA A 181 0.73 -24.16 -3.41
CA ALA A 181 0.05 -22.91 -3.78
C ALA A 181 -1.28 -23.18 -4.50
N THR A 182 -1.36 -24.27 -5.27
CA THR A 182 -2.58 -24.69 -5.96
C THR A 182 -3.64 -25.16 -4.96
N GLU A 183 -3.29 -26.01 -4.00
CA GLU A 183 -4.24 -26.47 -2.96
C GLU A 183 -4.73 -25.30 -2.10
N LEU A 184 -3.83 -24.38 -1.72
CA LEU A 184 -4.21 -23.19 -0.96
C LEU A 184 -5.16 -22.28 -1.77
N TYR A 185 -4.91 -22.10 -3.08
CA TYR A 185 -5.76 -21.31 -3.96
C TYR A 185 -7.18 -21.88 -4.11
N GLU A 186 -7.30 -23.22 -4.14
CA GLU A 186 -8.59 -23.90 -4.22
C GLU A 186 -9.36 -23.88 -2.88
N ALA A 187 -8.66 -23.91 -1.76
CA ALA A 187 -9.27 -24.00 -0.42
C ALA A 187 -9.65 -22.63 0.17
N VAL A 188 -8.84 -21.61 -0.07
CA VAL A 188 -8.94 -20.29 0.57
C VAL A 188 -9.11 -19.17 -0.46
N THR A 189 -9.95 -18.20 -0.14
CA THR A 189 -9.92 -16.87 -0.80
C THR A 189 -9.35 -15.85 0.17
N LEU A 190 -8.13 -15.39 -0.12
CA LEU A 190 -7.46 -14.35 0.65
C LEU A 190 -7.85 -12.98 0.12
N HIS A 191 -8.39 -12.14 0.97
CA HIS A 191 -8.73 -10.74 0.70
C HIS A 191 -7.79 -9.82 1.47
N MET A 192 -6.97 -9.05 0.77
CA MET A 192 -5.99 -8.16 1.39
C MET A 192 -6.37 -6.70 1.17
N VAL A 193 -6.24 -5.89 2.22
CA VAL A 193 -6.27 -4.41 2.14
C VAL A 193 -4.91 -3.90 2.59
N PRO A 194 -3.93 -3.78 1.68
CA PRO A 194 -2.56 -3.52 2.08
C PRO A 194 -2.34 -2.09 2.62
N LEU A 195 -3.01 -1.08 2.09
CA LEU A 195 -2.83 0.32 2.47
C LEU A 195 -4.15 0.92 2.98
N VAL A 196 -4.30 1.00 4.30
CA VAL A 196 -5.49 1.54 4.97
C VAL A 196 -5.44 3.08 5.06
N ASN A 197 -4.25 3.63 5.29
CA ASN A 197 -4.01 5.06 5.57
C ASN A 197 -3.13 5.71 4.47
N PRO A 198 -3.65 5.88 3.25
CA PRO A 198 -2.83 6.36 2.13
C PRO A 198 -2.33 7.80 2.31
N ASP A 199 -3.12 8.66 2.95
CA ASP A 199 -2.76 10.07 3.15
C ASP A 199 -1.68 10.22 4.22
N GLY A 200 -1.82 9.48 5.32
CA GLY A 200 -0.83 9.50 6.40
C GLY A 200 0.51 8.91 5.95
N VAL A 201 0.48 7.80 5.21
CA VAL A 201 1.71 7.19 4.65
C VAL A 201 2.43 8.18 3.73
N ASP A 202 1.72 8.87 2.83
CA ASP A 202 2.35 9.87 1.94
C ASP A 202 2.92 11.08 2.71
N LEU A 203 2.29 11.45 3.83
CA LEU A 203 2.82 12.49 4.71
C LEU A 203 4.17 12.08 5.32
N VAL A 204 4.23 10.88 5.91
CA VAL A 204 5.44 10.38 6.61
C VAL A 204 6.58 10.08 5.64
N THR A 205 6.28 9.55 4.47
CA THR A 205 7.29 9.13 3.50
C THR A 205 7.76 10.24 2.56
N GLY A 206 7.24 11.46 2.72
CA GLY A 206 7.59 12.61 1.88
C GLY A 206 6.99 12.54 0.48
N ALA A 207 6.01 11.67 0.24
CA ALA A 207 5.28 11.62 -1.02
C ALA A 207 4.20 12.70 -1.12
N LEU A 208 3.78 13.30 0.00
CA LEU A 208 2.93 14.47 0.04
C LEU A 208 3.77 15.75 -0.01
N ASP A 209 3.44 16.63 -0.95
CA ASP A 209 4.16 17.91 -1.11
C ASP A 209 3.99 18.77 0.15
N PRO A 210 5.09 19.32 0.73
CA PRO A 210 5.01 20.24 1.87
C PRO A 210 4.20 21.51 1.62
N MET A 211 3.97 21.89 0.36
CA MET A 211 3.11 23.00 -0.03
C MET A 211 1.64 22.62 -0.17
N ASP A 212 1.31 21.33 -0.06
CA ASP A 212 -0.09 20.88 -0.09
C ASP A 212 -0.85 21.39 1.14
N SER A 213 -2.09 21.79 0.95
CA SER A 213 -2.92 22.34 2.02
C SER A 213 -3.13 21.33 3.17
N PHE A 214 -3.22 20.03 2.88
CA PHE A 214 -3.33 18.98 3.89
C PHE A 214 -2.04 18.79 4.68
N TYR A 215 -0.86 18.91 4.03
CA TYR A 215 0.42 18.90 4.74
C TYR A 215 0.50 20.06 5.73
N VAL A 216 0.17 21.28 5.29
CA VAL A 216 0.18 22.49 6.13
C VAL A 216 -0.80 22.36 7.31
N GLN A 217 -1.98 21.78 7.08
CA GLN A 217 -2.95 21.50 8.15
C GLN A 217 -2.41 20.47 9.16
N ALA A 218 -1.84 19.36 8.68
CA ALA A 218 -1.24 18.35 9.54
C ALA A 218 -0.10 18.94 10.39
N GLN A 219 0.74 19.79 9.79
CA GLN A 219 1.81 20.49 10.50
C GLN A 219 1.26 21.41 11.60
N ALA A 220 0.17 22.13 11.33
CA ALA A 220 -0.50 22.96 12.33
C ALA A 220 -1.10 22.12 13.50
N LEU A 221 -1.65 20.94 13.20
CA LEU A 221 -2.11 20.01 14.23
C LEU A 221 -0.94 19.47 15.08
N ALA A 222 0.18 19.12 14.44
CA ALA A 222 1.39 18.65 15.12
C ALA A 222 1.97 19.68 16.10
N ALA A 223 1.83 20.97 15.80
CA ALA A 223 2.31 22.05 16.67
C ALA A 223 1.70 22.03 18.08
N HIS A 224 0.56 21.37 18.29
CA HIS A 224 -0.03 21.14 19.60
C HIS A 224 0.67 20.04 20.41
N TYR A 225 1.55 19.28 19.77
CA TYR A 225 2.26 18.12 20.34
C TYR A 225 3.77 18.22 20.09
N PRO A 226 4.46 19.25 20.61
CA PRO A 226 5.84 19.56 20.22
C PRO A 226 6.88 18.48 20.59
N ALA A 227 6.52 17.54 21.45
CA ALA A 227 7.37 16.38 21.78
C ALA A 227 7.33 15.27 20.71
N ILE A 228 6.41 15.35 19.74
CA ILE A 228 6.27 14.37 18.65
C ILE A 228 6.88 14.95 17.38
N VAL A 229 7.89 14.28 16.82
CA VAL A 229 8.61 14.73 15.63
C VAL A 229 7.68 14.67 14.41
N PHE A 230 7.53 15.78 13.73
CA PHE A 230 6.72 15.88 12.51
C PHE A 230 7.63 15.94 11.26
N PRO A 231 7.32 15.23 10.17
CA PRO A 231 6.20 14.27 10.02
C PRO A 231 6.53 12.84 10.49
N ASP A 232 7.77 12.52 10.84
CA ASP A 232 8.31 11.16 10.96
C ASP A 232 7.59 10.29 12.00
N ALA A 233 7.08 10.89 13.07
CA ALA A 233 6.34 10.20 14.13
C ALA A 233 4.81 10.36 14.02
N TRP A 234 4.32 10.74 12.84
CA TRP A 234 2.88 10.83 12.58
C TRP A 234 2.29 9.43 12.34
N ARG A 235 1.25 9.08 13.09
CA ARG A 235 0.58 7.77 13.02
C ARG A 235 -0.88 7.86 12.58
N GLY A 236 -1.55 8.98 12.87
CA GLY A 236 -2.94 9.21 12.49
C GLY A 236 -3.17 9.30 10.97
N ASN A 237 -4.43 9.43 10.57
CA ASN A 237 -4.74 9.87 9.21
C ASN A 237 -4.39 11.36 9.04
N ILE A 238 -4.53 11.88 7.83
CA ILE A 238 -4.14 13.28 7.54
C ILE A 238 -4.91 14.33 8.37
N SER A 239 -6.10 13.98 8.88
CA SER A 239 -6.90 14.82 9.78
C SER A 239 -6.53 14.66 11.26
N GLY A 240 -5.50 13.88 11.59
CA GLY A 240 -5.01 13.69 12.96
C GLY A 240 -5.88 12.76 13.79
N VAL A 241 -6.58 11.81 13.20
CA VAL A 241 -7.34 10.77 13.89
C VAL A 241 -6.55 9.46 13.84
N ASP A 242 -6.36 8.82 14.99
CA ASP A 242 -5.74 7.49 15.07
C ASP A 242 -6.75 6.42 14.64
N LEU A 243 -6.52 5.86 13.46
CA LEU A 243 -7.45 4.92 12.83
C LEU A 243 -7.62 3.63 13.61
N SER A 244 -6.59 3.21 14.36
CA SER A 244 -6.60 2.00 15.18
C SER A 244 -7.60 2.11 16.35
N LEU A 245 -7.86 3.32 16.80
CA LEU A 245 -8.76 3.63 17.93
C LEU A 245 -10.20 3.95 17.49
N GLN A 246 -10.54 3.74 16.23
CA GLN A 246 -11.82 4.16 15.66
C GLN A 246 -12.94 3.11 15.76
N TYR A 247 -12.64 1.89 16.18
CA TYR A 247 -13.62 0.82 16.21
C TYR A 247 -14.48 0.85 17.48
N PRO A 248 -15.79 0.53 17.38
CA PRO A 248 -16.74 0.72 18.48
C PRO A 248 -16.40 -0.03 19.77
N THR A 249 -15.80 -1.23 19.65
CA THR A 249 -15.42 -2.04 20.83
C THR A 249 -14.32 -1.34 21.61
N GLY A 250 -14.61 -1.05 22.88
CA GLY A 250 -13.66 -0.39 23.77
C GLY A 250 -13.42 1.12 23.52
N TRP A 251 -14.11 1.74 22.53
CA TRP A 251 -13.87 3.13 22.15
C TRP A 251 -14.03 4.14 23.28
N GLN A 252 -15.06 3.98 24.09
CA GLN A 252 -15.31 4.90 25.25
C GLN A 252 -14.16 4.84 26.25
N GLU A 253 -13.66 3.65 26.54
CA GLU A 253 -12.54 3.48 27.47
C GLU A 253 -11.23 3.98 26.85
N ALA A 254 -10.97 3.70 25.58
CA ALA A 254 -9.84 4.27 24.86
C ALA A 254 -9.88 5.81 24.88
N ARG A 255 -11.05 6.41 24.64
CA ARG A 255 -11.24 7.86 24.72
C ARG A 255 -10.90 8.40 26.12
N ARG A 256 -11.42 7.78 27.17
CA ARG A 256 -11.15 8.18 28.56
C ARG A 256 -9.64 8.17 28.87
N ILE A 257 -8.95 7.08 28.46
CA ILE A 257 -7.52 6.91 28.69
C ILE A 257 -6.71 7.93 27.89
N ARG A 258 -6.95 8.04 26.56
CA ARG A 258 -6.19 8.93 25.69
C ARG A 258 -6.38 10.41 26.05
N PHE A 259 -7.59 10.81 26.43
CA PHE A 259 -7.86 12.18 26.88
C PHE A 259 -7.13 12.50 28.20
N ALA A 260 -7.08 11.57 29.13
CA ALA A 260 -6.31 11.72 30.38
C ALA A 260 -4.80 11.84 30.12
N LEU A 261 -4.29 11.24 29.05
CA LEU A 261 -2.90 11.34 28.59
C LEU A 261 -2.61 12.60 27.75
N GLY A 262 -3.61 13.47 27.53
CA GLY A 262 -3.45 14.72 26.79
C GLY A 262 -3.82 14.66 25.30
N PHE A 263 -4.22 13.50 24.75
CA PHE A 263 -4.62 13.33 23.35
C PHE A 263 -6.12 13.60 23.15
N SER A 264 -6.57 14.80 23.52
CA SER A 264 -8.00 15.19 23.50
C SER A 264 -8.44 15.93 22.23
N ARG A 265 -7.52 16.17 21.30
CA ARG A 265 -7.74 16.88 20.03
C ARG A 265 -6.97 16.20 18.91
N PRO A 266 -7.33 16.48 17.61
CA PRO A 266 -6.59 15.96 16.48
C PRO A 266 -5.08 16.24 16.57
N GLY A 267 -4.28 15.25 16.18
CA GLY A 267 -2.83 15.33 16.27
C GLY A 267 -2.11 14.13 15.64
N PRO A 268 -0.79 14.04 15.85
CA PRO A 268 0.03 13.02 15.20
C PRO A 268 -0.38 11.58 15.54
N ARG A 269 -0.94 11.33 16.72
CA ARG A 269 -1.29 9.99 17.19
C ARG A 269 -2.26 10.03 18.37
N ASP A 270 -2.83 8.90 18.71
CA ASP A 270 -3.60 8.65 19.93
C ASP A 270 -4.93 9.44 20.07
N TYR A 271 -5.32 10.25 19.09
CA TYR A 271 -6.62 10.90 19.10
C TYR A 271 -7.70 9.96 18.53
N VAL A 272 -8.65 9.60 19.38
CA VAL A 272 -9.69 8.61 19.06
C VAL A 272 -10.81 9.13 18.14
N GLY A 273 -10.80 10.42 17.77
CA GLY A 273 -11.92 11.07 17.06
C GLY A 273 -13.03 11.54 18.01
N SER A 274 -14.05 12.21 17.45
CA SER A 274 -15.23 12.67 18.19
C SER A 274 -16.24 11.55 18.45
N GLU A 275 -16.29 10.55 17.56
CA GLU A 275 -17.13 9.37 17.64
C GLU A 275 -16.48 8.16 16.94
N PRO A 276 -16.92 6.92 17.22
CA PRO A 276 -16.41 5.75 16.52
C PRO A 276 -16.70 5.82 15.02
N LEU A 277 -15.77 5.32 14.20
CA LEU A 277 -15.88 5.29 12.73
C LEU A 277 -16.13 6.66 12.09
N ILE A 278 -15.67 7.77 12.71
CA ILE A 278 -15.73 9.10 12.11
C ILE A 278 -14.77 9.21 10.91
N ALA A 279 -13.62 8.56 10.98
CA ALA A 279 -12.65 8.55 9.90
C ALA A 279 -13.18 7.76 8.68
N PRO A 280 -13.11 8.32 7.47
CA PRO A 280 -13.61 7.65 6.28
C PRO A 280 -12.87 6.32 5.99
N GLU A 281 -11.58 6.24 6.32
CA GLU A 281 -10.75 5.05 6.18
C GLU A 281 -11.26 3.90 7.07
N SER A 282 -11.41 4.13 8.37
CA SER A 282 -11.92 3.12 9.31
C SER A 282 -13.34 2.70 8.97
N ARG A 283 -14.17 3.64 8.50
CA ARG A 283 -15.53 3.36 8.04
C ARG A 283 -15.54 2.49 6.78
N ALA A 284 -14.63 2.73 5.84
CA ALA A 284 -14.46 1.91 4.64
C ALA A 284 -14.08 0.47 4.99
N ILE A 285 -13.09 0.29 5.87
CA ILE A 285 -12.65 -1.03 6.35
C ILE A 285 -13.79 -1.73 7.09
N ALA A 286 -14.47 -1.06 8.01
CA ALA A 286 -15.58 -1.66 8.77
C ALA A 286 -16.74 -2.10 7.84
N LYS A 287 -17.08 -1.30 6.82
CA LYS A 287 -18.08 -1.67 5.82
C LYS A 287 -17.63 -2.87 4.99
N TRP A 288 -16.41 -2.84 4.48
CA TRP A 288 -15.85 -3.92 3.68
C TRP A 288 -15.83 -5.25 4.44
N THR A 289 -15.39 -5.24 5.71
CA THR A 289 -15.37 -6.43 6.59
C THR A 289 -16.76 -7.03 6.76
N ARG A 290 -17.76 -6.18 7.03
CA ARG A 290 -19.15 -6.61 7.19
C ARG A 290 -19.69 -7.28 5.92
N ASP A 291 -19.37 -6.70 4.75
CA ASP A 291 -19.94 -7.13 3.47
C ASP A 291 -19.25 -8.40 2.91
N ARG A 292 -18.13 -8.86 3.50
CA ARG A 292 -17.34 -10.00 3.00
C ARG A 292 -17.64 -11.35 3.64
N GLY A 293 -18.21 -11.38 4.82
CA GLY A 293 -18.51 -12.65 5.50
C GLY A 293 -17.26 -13.45 5.88
N LEU A 294 -16.17 -12.77 6.24
CA LEU A 294 -14.88 -13.39 6.56
C LEU A 294 -15.01 -14.48 7.65
N SER A 295 -14.38 -15.62 7.43
CA SER A 295 -14.23 -16.68 8.44
C SER A 295 -13.13 -16.35 9.45
N LEU A 296 -12.05 -15.72 8.99
CA LEU A 296 -10.89 -15.31 9.79
C LEU A 296 -10.46 -13.90 9.38
N LEU A 297 -10.00 -13.11 10.36
CA LEU A 297 -9.36 -11.83 10.15
C LEU A 297 -7.93 -11.82 10.67
N LEU A 298 -6.99 -11.43 9.81
CA LEU A 298 -5.60 -11.12 10.14
C LEU A 298 -5.39 -9.61 10.04
N SER A 299 -4.80 -8.99 11.06
CA SER A 299 -4.47 -7.57 11.03
C SER A 299 -3.32 -7.24 11.97
N HIS A 300 -2.58 -6.19 11.67
CA HIS A 300 -1.57 -5.64 12.58
C HIS A 300 -2.19 -4.75 13.68
N ASP A 301 -3.52 -4.59 13.67
CA ASP A 301 -4.23 -3.71 14.58
C ASP A 301 -5.11 -4.48 15.58
N ALA A 302 -4.79 -4.35 16.88
CA ALA A 302 -5.51 -5.05 17.95
C ALA A 302 -6.94 -4.54 18.12
N GLY A 303 -7.16 -3.22 18.06
CA GLY A 303 -8.49 -2.62 18.23
C GLY A 303 -9.46 -3.08 17.13
N TYR A 304 -8.95 -3.25 15.91
CA TYR A 304 -9.72 -3.76 14.80
C TYR A 304 -10.02 -5.26 14.95
N THR A 305 -9.04 -6.08 15.33
CA THR A 305 -9.27 -7.53 15.55
C THR A 305 -10.21 -7.79 16.72
N ASP A 306 -10.12 -7.02 17.81
CA ASP A 306 -11.02 -7.13 18.95
C ASP A 306 -12.46 -6.76 18.59
N TRP A 307 -12.63 -5.71 17.78
CA TRP A 307 -13.94 -5.34 17.22
C TRP A 307 -14.51 -6.47 16.34
N PHE A 308 -13.68 -7.06 15.46
CA PHE A 308 -14.10 -8.18 14.61
C PHE A 308 -14.59 -9.38 15.45
N ARG A 309 -13.79 -9.80 16.43
CA ARG A 309 -14.17 -10.89 17.35
C ARG A 309 -15.47 -10.60 18.08
N SER A 310 -15.61 -9.41 18.65
CA SER A 310 -16.79 -9.03 19.42
C SER A 310 -18.06 -8.93 18.57
N LYS A 311 -17.92 -8.49 17.31
CA LYS A 311 -19.06 -8.25 16.41
C LYS A 311 -19.59 -9.52 15.76
N TRP A 312 -18.71 -10.45 15.37
CA TRP A 312 -19.09 -11.64 14.60
C TRP A 312 -18.86 -12.96 15.32
N GLY A 313 -18.22 -12.97 16.48
CA GLY A 313 -17.88 -14.20 17.21
C GLY A 313 -16.95 -15.12 16.41
N ARG A 314 -16.14 -14.56 15.50
CA ARG A 314 -15.21 -15.26 14.63
C ARG A 314 -13.77 -14.96 15.01
N ASP A 315 -12.83 -15.79 14.56
CA ASP A 315 -11.43 -15.65 14.89
C ASP A 315 -10.80 -14.44 14.21
N GLY A 316 -10.16 -13.60 15.01
CA GLY A 316 -9.32 -12.50 14.57
C GLY A 316 -7.93 -12.67 15.19
N ILE A 317 -6.87 -12.57 14.39
CA ILE A 317 -5.49 -12.71 14.85
C ILE A 317 -4.79 -11.36 14.67
N THR A 318 -4.29 -10.81 15.78
CA THR A 318 -3.43 -9.64 15.73
C THR A 318 -2.00 -10.09 15.48
N LEU A 319 -1.47 -9.73 14.32
CA LEU A 319 -0.09 -10.01 13.93
C LEU A 319 0.87 -9.10 14.71
N LYS A 320 1.95 -9.68 15.24
CA LYS A 320 2.95 -8.95 16.04
C LYS A 320 4.20 -8.69 15.20
N GLY A 321 4.57 -7.42 15.13
CA GLY A 321 5.80 -7.02 14.43
C GLY A 321 5.72 -7.10 12.89
N GLU A 322 6.82 -6.73 12.26
CA GLU A 322 6.90 -6.51 10.82
C GLU A 322 7.09 -7.79 9.98
N GLY A 323 7.35 -8.94 10.60
CA GLY A 323 7.82 -10.14 9.91
C GLY A 323 6.99 -11.40 10.15
N GLU A 324 5.79 -11.30 10.73
CA GLU A 324 4.99 -12.49 10.99
C GLU A 324 4.50 -13.10 9.67
N ASP A 325 4.90 -14.36 9.43
CA ASP A 325 4.48 -15.10 8.24
C ASP A 325 3.05 -15.60 8.41
N ILE A 326 2.17 -15.18 7.52
CA ILE A 326 0.75 -15.59 7.53
C ILE A 326 0.52 -16.97 6.89
N LEU A 327 1.51 -17.50 6.16
CA LEU A 327 1.36 -18.76 5.44
C LEU A 327 0.99 -19.94 6.34
N PRO A 328 1.62 -20.15 7.53
CA PRO A 328 1.21 -21.22 8.45
C PRO A 328 -0.21 -21.04 8.99
N ILE A 329 -0.71 -19.80 9.06
CA ILE A 329 -2.08 -19.51 9.48
C ILE A 329 -3.05 -19.89 8.36
N LEU A 330 -2.77 -19.49 7.12
CA LEU A 330 -3.57 -19.85 5.95
C LEU A 330 -3.61 -21.36 5.73
N ALA A 331 -2.48 -22.05 5.88
CA ALA A 331 -2.39 -23.49 5.71
C ALA A 331 -3.24 -24.27 6.75
N ARG A 332 -3.31 -23.77 7.99
CA ARG A 332 -4.17 -24.38 9.04
C ARG A 332 -5.65 -24.14 8.82
N SER A 333 -6.01 -23.05 8.15
CA SER A 333 -7.41 -22.73 7.82
C SER A 333 -7.92 -23.52 6.62
N ALA A 334 -7.02 -24.07 5.80
CA ALA A 334 -7.35 -24.89 4.66
C ALA A 334 -7.30 -26.38 5.06
N PRO A 335 -8.22 -27.26 4.59
CA PRO A 335 -8.13 -28.69 4.76
C PRO A 335 -7.05 -29.28 3.81
N ILE A 336 -5.82 -28.77 3.91
CA ILE A 336 -4.68 -29.21 3.11
C ILE A 336 -4.04 -30.39 3.83
N SER A 337 -3.94 -31.54 3.16
CA SER A 337 -3.22 -32.70 3.69
C SER A 337 -1.72 -32.39 3.79
N PRO A 338 -1.06 -32.76 4.89
CA PRO A 338 0.37 -32.52 5.09
C PRO A 338 1.24 -33.34 4.11
#